data_ab5bc77cb82756cb1b297d8e85300a96
#
_entry.id   ab5bc77cb82756cb1b297d8e85300a96
#
_cell.length_a   1.000
_cell.length_b   1.000
_cell.length_c   1.000
_cell.angle_alpha   90.00
_cell.angle_beta   90.00
_cell.angle_gamma   90.00
#
_symmetry.space_group_name_H-M   'P 1'
#
loop_
_entity.id
_entity.type
_entity.pdbx_description
1 polymer ?
#
loop_
_entity_poly.entity_id
_entity_poly.type
_entity_poly.pdbx_seq_one_letter_code
_entity_poly.pdbx_strand_id
1 'polypeptide(L)'
;VGEERVVIGSYHFVFEDEGCKVPEDGRDAFDSLPSEYSHLFLAIGGRLAAVICIEDPLREEADAVISALHRQGIKKIVMMTGDSERTARAIAARIGVDEYYSEVLPEDKAGFVEREKKLGHKVIMIGDGINDSPALSAADAGIAISEGAEIAREIADITISEDNLFQLVTLRAISRGLMDRIDRNYRCVIGF
;
A
#
# COMPACT_ATOMS: atom_id res chain seq x y z
N VAL A 1 -14.92 -30.10 7.01
CA VAL A 1 -15.44 -30.80 8.18
C VAL A 1 -16.30 -31.93 7.65
N GLY A 2 -15.96 -33.17 7.96
CA GLY A 2 -16.53 -34.33 7.27
C GLY A 2 -16.01 -34.45 5.84
N GLU A 3 -16.87 -34.79 4.87
CA GLU A 3 -16.53 -34.84 3.44
C GLU A 3 -16.89 -33.56 2.68
N GLU A 4 -17.31 -32.49 3.38
CA GLU A 4 -17.67 -31.24 2.74
C GLU A 4 -16.44 -30.41 2.38
N ARG A 5 -16.44 -29.85 1.17
CA ARG A 5 -15.40 -28.96 0.69
C ARG A 5 -15.42 -27.67 1.51
N VAL A 6 -14.26 -27.28 2.04
CA VAL A 6 -14.06 -26.04 2.76
C VAL A 6 -13.18 -25.12 1.92
N VAL A 7 -13.61 -23.88 1.76
CA VAL A 7 -12.92 -22.82 1.02
C VAL A 7 -12.72 -21.62 1.95
N ILE A 8 -11.53 -21.06 1.97
CA ILE A 8 -11.21 -19.83 2.71
C ILE A 8 -10.39 -18.90 1.81
N GLY A 9 -10.72 -17.62 1.79
CA GLY A 9 -10.01 -16.65 0.96
C GLY A 9 -10.66 -15.28 0.90
N SER A 10 -10.18 -14.48 -0.05
CA SER A 10 -10.72 -13.15 -0.37
C SER A 10 -12.14 -13.23 -0.94
N TYR A 11 -12.79 -12.08 -1.06
CA TYR A 11 -14.12 -11.97 -1.71
C TYR A 11 -14.09 -12.56 -3.13
N HIS A 12 -13.14 -12.13 -3.95
CA HIS A 12 -12.98 -12.58 -5.33
C HIS A 12 -12.86 -14.12 -5.39
N PHE A 13 -11.92 -14.68 -4.63
CA PHE A 13 -11.69 -16.12 -4.61
C PHE A 13 -12.93 -16.92 -4.19
N VAL A 14 -13.59 -16.53 -3.08
CA VAL A 14 -14.71 -17.33 -2.54
C VAL A 14 -15.99 -17.17 -3.36
N PHE A 15 -16.31 -15.96 -3.84
CA PHE A 15 -17.59 -15.71 -4.50
C PHE A 15 -17.50 -15.70 -6.03
N GLU A 16 -16.40 -15.23 -6.62
CA GLU A 16 -16.26 -15.14 -8.07
C GLU A 16 -15.62 -16.41 -8.66
N ASP A 17 -14.48 -16.86 -8.12
CA ASP A 17 -13.79 -18.06 -8.62
C ASP A 17 -14.49 -19.34 -8.19
N GLU A 18 -14.84 -19.47 -6.91
CA GLU A 18 -15.43 -20.68 -6.32
C GLU A 18 -16.97 -20.67 -6.36
N GLY A 19 -17.61 -19.55 -6.69
CA GLY A 19 -19.05 -19.42 -6.86
C GLY A 19 -19.88 -19.69 -5.60
N CYS A 20 -19.30 -19.51 -4.41
CA CYS A 20 -20.00 -19.71 -3.14
C CYS A 20 -21.11 -18.67 -2.98
N LYS A 21 -22.12 -18.98 -2.16
CA LYS A 21 -23.29 -18.11 -1.97
C LYS A 21 -23.43 -17.68 -0.52
N VAL A 22 -23.86 -16.45 -0.32
CA VAL A 22 -24.28 -15.96 1.00
C VAL A 22 -25.67 -16.54 1.30
N PRO A 23 -25.87 -17.22 2.47
CA PRO A 23 -27.18 -17.69 2.89
C PRO A 23 -28.14 -16.53 3.12
N GLU A 24 -29.45 -16.76 2.85
CA GLU A 24 -30.46 -15.69 3.00
C GLU A 24 -30.56 -15.18 4.44
N ASP A 25 -30.44 -16.07 5.41
CA ASP A 25 -30.45 -15.78 6.84
C ASP A 25 -29.20 -15.01 7.33
N GLY A 26 -28.12 -15.00 6.57
CA GLY A 26 -26.88 -14.27 6.86
C GLY A 26 -26.69 -12.97 6.06
N ARG A 27 -27.64 -12.61 5.19
CA ARG A 27 -27.45 -11.53 4.23
C ARG A 27 -27.37 -10.14 4.91
N ASP A 28 -28.21 -9.88 5.88
CA ASP A 28 -28.21 -8.62 6.62
C ASP A 28 -26.88 -8.42 7.40
N ALA A 29 -26.37 -9.48 8.00
CA ALA A 29 -25.07 -9.45 8.68
C ALA A 29 -23.92 -9.23 7.70
N PHE A 30 -23.97 -9.88 6.53
CA PHE A 30 -22.98 -9.72 5.47
C PHE A 30 -22.96 -8.29 4.91
N ASP A 31 -24.14 -7.69 4.64
CA ASP A 31 -24.26 -6.34 4.11
C ASP A 31 -23.88 -5.26 5.14
N SER A 32 -23.91 -5.61 6.43
CA SER A 32 -23.50 -4.72 7.55
C SER A 32 -22.03 -4.85 7.96
N LEU A 33 -21.23 -5.66 7.25
CA LEU A 33 -19.80 -5.79 7.55
C LEU A 33 -19.08 -4.44 7.47
N PRO A 34 -18.22 -4.10 8.45
CA PRO A 34 -17.46 -2.87 8.47
C PRO A 34 -16.58 -2.74 7.23
N SER A 35 -16.65 -1.63 6.51
CA SER A 35 -15.91 -1.43 5.27
C SER A 35 -14.43 -1.13 5.47
N GLU A 36 -14.05 -0.73 6.68
CA GLU A 36 -12.68 -0.44 7.08
C GLU A 36 -11.85 -1.69 7.41
N TYR A 37 -12.48 -2.85 7.57
CA TYR A 37 -11.79 -4.10 7.89
C TYR A 37 -11.51 -4.92 6.63
N SER A 38 -10.38 -5.59 6.61
CA SER A 38 -10.10 -6.65 5.65
C SER A 38 -10.92 -7.89 6.02
N HIS A 39 -11.52 -8.55 5.03
CA HIS A 39 -12.41 -9.68 5.25
C HIS A 39 -11.82 -10.95 4.66
N LEU A 40 -11.80 -12.01 5.48
CA LEU A 40 -11.51 -13.36 5.04
C LEU A 40 -12.79 -14.19 5.14
N PHE A 41 -13.21 -14.75 4.02
CA PHE A 41 -14.47 -15.49 3.90
C PHE A 41 -14.23 -16.98 3.99
N LEU A 42 -15.00 -17.67 4.85
CA LEU A 42 -14.99 -19.12 5.00
C LEU A 42 -16.31 -19.68 4.46
N ALA A 43 -16.22 -20.55 3.47
CA ALA A 43 -17.36 -21.26 2.92
C ALA A 43 -17.24 -22.77 3.13
N ILE A 44 -18.36 -23.44 3.42
CA ILE A 44 -18.48 -24.88 3.57
C ILE A 44 -19.59 -25.36 2.66
N GLY A 45 -19.31 -26.38 1.84
CA GLY A 45 -20.29 -26.94 0.90
C GLY A 45 -20.86 -25.91 -0.09
N GLY A 46 -20.06 -24.89 -0.47
CA GLY A 46 -20.47 -23.83 -1.40
C GLY A 46 -21.32 -22.71 -0.77
N ARG A 47 -21.46 -22.67 0.56
CA ARG A 47 -22.20 -21.64 1.29
C ARG A 47 -21.30 -20.93 2.28
N LEU A 48 -21.42 -19.60 2.36
CA LEU A 48 -20.70 -18.82 3.35
C LEU A 48 -21.10 -19.28 4.76
N ALA A 49 -20.11 -19.67 5.57
CA ALA A 49 -20.28 -20.15 6.92
C ALA A 49 -19.83 -19.12 7.97
N ALA A 50 -18.76 -18.36 7.65
CA ALA A 50 -18.23 -17.32 8.55
C ALA A 50 -17.48 -16.24 7.76
N VAL A 51 -17.39 -15.06 8.36
CA VAL A 51 -16.51 -13.98 7.92
C VAL A 51 -15.58 -13.63 9.07
N ILE A 52 -14.29 -13.61 8.82
CA ILE A 52 -13.28 -13.16 9.75
C ILE A 52 -12.95 -11.71 9.36
N CYS A 53 -13.29 -10.78 10.25
CA CYS A 53 -12.94 -9.38 10.08
C CYS A 53 -11.54 -9.16 10.67
N ILE A 54 -10.61 -8.71 9.86
CA ILE A 54 -9.25 -8.41 10.26
C ILE A 54 -9.16 -6.89 10.36
N GLU A 55 -8.98 -6.41 11.58
CA GLU A 55 -8.70 -5.01 11.83
C GLU A 55 -7.20 -4.78 11.60
N ASP A 56 -6.87 -4.01 10.57
CA ASP A 56 -5.55 -3.45 10.38
C ASP A 56 -5.68 -1.94 10.59
N PRO A 57 -5.42 -1.45 11.82
CA PRO A 57 -5.66 -0.06 12.14
C PRO A 57 -4.73 0.83 11.32
N LEU A 58 -5.34 1.76 10.58
CA LEU A 58 -4.57 2.81 9.93
C LEU A 58 -3.76 3.58 10.97
N ARG A 59 -2.52 3.86 10.64
CA ARG A 59 -1.67 4.70 11.47
C ARG A 59 -2.29 6.09 11.62
N GLU A 60 -2.40 6.56 12.85
CA GLU A 60 -3.06 7.84 13.16
C GLU A 60 -2.45 9.03 12.43
N GLU A 61 -1.14 8.96 12.15
CA GLU A 61 -0.40 10.03 11.48
C GLU A 61 -0.47 9.99 9.94
N ALA A 62 -1.10 8.97 9.32
CA ALA A 62 -1.02 8.75 7.88
C ALA A 62 -1.51 9.95 7.04
N ASP A 63 -2.65 10.53 7.37
CA ASP A 63 -3.21 11.70 6.68
C ASP A 63 -2.33 12.94 6.83
N ALA A 64 -1.78 13.15 8.03
CA ALA A 64 -0.87 14.25 8.31
C ALA A 64 0.44 14.13 7.52
N VAL A 65 0.96 12.90 7.36
CA VAL A 65 2.16 12.59 6.56
C VAL A 65 1.90 12.84 5.08
N ILE A 66 0.78 12.34 4.53
CA ILE A 66 0.37 12.57 3.12
C ILE A 66 0.31 14.08 2.85
N SER A 67 -0.42 14.82 3.70
CA SER A 67 -0.51 16.28 3.60
C SER A 67 0.85 16.98 3.67
N ALA A 68 1.76 16.50 4.53
CA ALA A 68 3.09 17.08 4.66
C ALA A 68 3.97 16.82 3.44
N LEU A 69 3.88 15.62 2.84
CA LEU A 69 4.59 15.28 1.60
C LEU A 69 4.14 16.15 0.42
N HIS A 70 2.84 16.41 0.29
CA HIS A 70 2.32 17.36 -0.71
C HIS A 70 2.88 18.77 -0.50
N ARG A 71 2.88 19.27 0.74
CA ARG A 71 3.50 20.59 1.05
C ARG A 71 4.98 20.64 0.70
N GLN A 72 5.67 19.51 0.70
CA GLN A 72 7.07 19.40 0.27
C GLN A 72 7.26 19.15 -1.22
N GLY A 73 6.19 19.24 -2.00
CA GLY A 73 6.23 19.21 -3.48
C GLY A 73 6.15 17.81 -4.08
N ILE A 74 5.70 16.79 -3.34
CA ILE A 74 5.25 15.54 -3.96
C ILE A 74 3.93 15.84 -4.67
N LYS A 75 3.88 15.60 -5.98
CA LYS A 75 2.76 16.00 -6.83
C LYS A 75 1.62 15.01 -6.83
N LYS A 76 1.94 13.73 -6.68
CA LYS A 76 0.99 12.63 -6.77
C LYS A 76 1.39 11.53 -5.79
N ILE A 77 0.46 11.11 -4.95
CA ILE A 77 0.62 10.00 -4.02
C ILE A 77 -0.43 8.95 -4.35
N VAL A 78 0.03 7.73 -4.60
CA VAL A 78 -0.79 6.61 -5.04
C VAL A 78 -0.71 5.50 -4.00
N MET A 79 -1.86 4.97 -3.61
CA MET A 79 -1.96 3.76 -2.77
C MET A 79 -2.22 2.54 -3.65
N MET A 80 -1.44 1.48 -3.44
CA MET A 80 -1.65 0.17 -4.07
C MET A 80 -1.81 -0.88 -2.98
N THR A 81 -2.94 -1.58 -2.99
CA THR A 81 -3.26 -2.59 -1.98
C THR A 81 -3.84 -3.85 -2.62
N GLY A 82 -3.62 -5.00 -1.98
CA GLY A 82 -4.29 -6.25 -2.30
C GLY A 82 -5.72 -6.35 -1.76
N ASP A 83 -6.17 -5.35 -0.96
CA ASP A 83 -7.50 -5.33 -0.40
C ASP A 83 -8.58 -5.12 -1.45
N SER A 84 -9.84 -5.42 -1.06
CA SER A 84 -11.01 -5.19 -1.90
C SER A 84 -11.20 -3.70 -2.24
N GLU A 85 -11.84 -3.43 -3.36
CA GLU A 85 -12.19 -2.08 -3.83
C GLU A 85 -12.90 -1.27 -2.73
N ARG A 86 -13.81 -1.91 -1.97
CA ARG A 86 -14.54 -1.26 -0.89
C ARG A 86 -13.62 -0.76 0.22
N THR A 87 -12.70 -1.61 0.67
CA THR A 87 -11.71 -1.29 1.72
C THR A 87 -10.71 -0.24 1.23
N ALA A 88 -10.15 -0.44 0.04
CA ALA A 88 -9.18 0.48 -0.56
C ALA A 88 -9.75 1.90 -0.69
N ARG A 89 -11.00 2.03 -1.16
CA ARG A 89 -11.69 3.31 -1.29
C ARG A 89 -11.87 4.01 0.06
N ALA A 90 -12.30 3.27 1.09
CA ALA A 90 -12.49 3.83 2.43
C ALA A 90 -11.18 4.34 3.03
N ILE A 91 -10.11 3.56 2.89
CA ILE A 91 -8.76 3.93 3.35
C ILE A 91 -8.24 5.15 2.59
N ALA A 92 -8.29 5.12 1.25
CA ALA A 92 -7.82 6.21 0.40
C ALA A 92 -8.49 7.54 0.72
N ALA A 93 -9.82 7.52 0.90
CA ALA A 93 -10.59 8.71 1.29
C ALA A 93 -10.19 9.25 2.67
N ARG A 94 -9.85 8.36 3.62
CA ARG A 94 -9.46 8.74 4.98
C ARG A 94 -8.06 9.35 5.04
N ILE A 95 -7.09 8.79 4.32
CA ILE A 95 -5.71 9.27 4.34
C ILE A 95 -5.40 10.36 3.31
N GLY A 96 -6.29 10.57 2.33
CA GLY A 96 -6.21 11.67 1.37
C GLY A 96 -5.15 11.48 0.29
N VAL A 97 -4.96 10.26 -0.22
CA VAL A 97 -4.13 10.01 -1.40
C VAL A 97 -4.83 10.48 -2.68
N ASP A 98 -4.06 10.78 -3.73
CA ASP A 98 -4.60 11.28 -5.00
C ASP A 98 -5.27 10.19 -5.84
N GLU A 99 -4.72 8.97 -5.79
CA GLU A 99 -5.23 7.80 -6.50
C GLU A 99 -5.03 6.54 -5.66
N TYR A 100 -5.83 5.53 -5.92
CA TYR A 100 -5.65 4.21 -5.33
C TYR A 100 -5.95 3.10 -6.34
N TYR A 101 -5.33 1.95 -6.12
CA TYR A 101 -5.57 0.71 -6.85
C TYR A 101 -5.80 -0.39 -5.83
N SER A 102 -6.91 -1.09 -5.98
CA SER A 102 -7.33 -2.25 -5.18
C SER A 102 -6.96 -3.55 -5.88
N GLU A 103 -6.96 -4.65 -5.15
CA GLU A 103 -6.76 -6.02 -5.67
C GLU A 103 -5.50 -6.18 -6.51
N VAL A 104 -4.45 -5.39 -6.19
CA VAL A 104 -3.18 -5.36 -6.91
C VAL A 104 -2.31 -6.51 -6.46
N LEU A 105 -1.88 -7.33 -7.39
CA LEU A 105 -0.90 -8.39 -7.14
C LEU A 105 0.51 -7.80 -6.98
N PRO A 106 1.41 -8.47 -6.24
CA PRO A 106 2.79 -7.99 -6.04
C PRO A 106 3.54 -7.71 -7.35
N GLU A 107 3.38 -8.56 -8.36
CA GLU A 107 3.98 -8.39 -9.69
C GLU A 107 3.46 -7.16 -10.45
N ASP A 108 2.20 -6.79 -10.27
CA ASP A 108 1.59 -5.64 -10.95
C ASP A 108 2.12 -4.30 -10.43
N LYS A 109 2.53 -4.26 -9.16
CA LYS A 109 3.11 -3.06 -8.54
C LYS A 109 4.39 -2.62 -9.26
N ALA A 110 5.26 -3.55 -9.62
CA ALA A 110 6.47 -3.24 -10.38
C ALA A 110 6.14 -2.70 -11.78
N GLY A 111 5.16 -3.30 -12.47
CA GLY A 111 4.67 -2.84 -13.76
C GLY A 111 4.07 -1.43 -13.70
N PHE A 112 3.40 -1.07 -12.60
CA PHE A 112 2.91 0.28 -12.37
C PHE A 112 4.07 1.29 -12.26
N VAL A 113 5.07 0.98 -11.45
CA VAL A 113 6.27 1.82 -11.29
C VAL A 113 6.97 2.06 -12.63
N GLU A 114 7.16 1.00 -13.42
CA GLU A 114 7.79 1.12 -14.74
C GLU A 114 6.98 1.99 -15.70
N ARG A 115 5.65 1.90 -15.69
CA ARG A 115 4.78 2.76 -16.52
C ARG A 115 4.93 4.22 -16.15
N GLU A 116 4.91 4.56 -14.88
CA GLU A 116 5.09 5.93 -14.41
C GLU A 116 6.47 6.50 -14.82
N LYS A 117 7.53 5.68 -14.72
CA LYS A 117 8.88 6.07 -15.16
C LYS A 117 8.93 6.29 -16.66
N LYS A 118 8.27 5.47 -17.49
CA LYS A 118 8.18 5.67 -18.95
C LYS A 118 7.46 6.97 -19.33
N LEU A 119 6.54 7.45 -18.47
CA LEU A 119 5.90 8.76 -18.62
C LEU A 119 6.81 9.93 -18.20
N GLY A 120 8.03 9.65 -17.75
CA GLY A 120 9.00 10.67 -17.33
C GLY A 120 8.87 11.10 -15.87
N HIS A 121 8.05 10.41 -15.08
CA HIS A 121 7.91 10.68 -13.67
C HIS A 121 9.09 10.09 -12.87
N LYS A 122 9.46 10.78 -11.78
CA LYS A 122 10.35 10.24 -10.77
C LYS A 122 9.52 9.55 -9.71
N VAL A 123 9.76 8.26 -9.51
CA VAL A 123 8.94 7.40 -8.66
C VAL A 123 9.70 7.02 -7.40
N ILE A 124 9.08 7.30 -6.26
CA ILE A 124 9.51 6.76 -4.97
C ILE A 124 8.51 5.65 -4.62
N MET A 125 8.99 4.43 -4.43
CA MET A 125 8.19 3.31 -3.94
C MET A 125 8.41 3.14 -2.45
N ILE A 126 7.32 2.93 -1.70
CA ILE A 126 7.35 2.67 -0.27
C ILE A 126 6.61 1.36 -0.03
N GLY A 127 7.21 0.44 0.71
CA GLY A 127 6.63 -0.86 0.98
C GLY A 127 7.26 -1.58 2.17
N ASP A 128 6.78 -2.78 2.49
CA ASP A 128 7.27 -3.61 3.60
C ASP A 128 8.60 -4.33 3.30
N GLY A 129 9.03 -4.32 2.04
CA GLY A 129 10.28 -4.92 1.58
C GLY A 129 10.19 -6.40 1.22
N ILE A 130 9.20 -7.15 1.66
CA ILE A 130 9.06 -8.58 1.37
C ILE A 130 8.25 -8.78 0.08
N ASN A 131 7.02 -8.33 0.09
CA ASN A 131 6.09 -8.50 -1.04
C ASN A 131 6.33 -7.44 -2.14
N ASP A 132 6.88 -6.30 -1.77
CA ASP A 132 7.08 -5.15 -2.64
C ASP A 132 8.49 -5.09 -3.28
N SER A 133 9.34 -6.10 -3.04
CA SER A 133 10.72 -6.16 -3.53
C SER A 133 10.90 -5.80 -5.01
N PRO A 134 10.11 -6.35 -5.95
CA PRO A 134 10.24 -6.00 -7.36
C PRO A 134 9.91 -4.53 -7.64
N ALA A 135 8.90 -3.97 -6.97
CA ALA A 135 8.48 -2.60 -7.14
C ALA A 135 9.48 -1.61 -6.52
N LEU A 136 10.04 -1.95 -5.34
CA LEU A 136 11.08 -1.17 -4.68
C LEU A 136 12.32 -1.06 -5.57
N SER A 137 12.77 -2.19 -6.16
CA SER A 137 13.92 -2.22 -7.07
C SER A 137 13.66 -1.51 -8.40
N ALA A 138 12.42 -1.48 -8.88
CA ALA A 138 12.06 -0.81 -10.14
C ALA A 138 11.99 0.72 -10.00
N ALA A 139 11.79 1.25 -8.80
CA ALA A 139 11.62 2.68 -8.54
C ALA A 139 12.91 3.50 -8.75
N ASP A 140 12.82 4.83 -8.79
CA ASP A 140 13.99 5.71 -8.75
C ASP A 140 14.57 5.81 -7.32
N ALA A 141 13.74 5.56 -6.31
CA ALA A 141 14.13 5.33 -4.93
C ALA A 141 13.14 4.38 -4.25
N GLY A 142 13.64 3.28 -3.72
CA GLY A 142 12.89 2.31 -2.93
C GLY A 142 13.08 2.58 -1.43
N ILE A 143 11.99 2.71 -0.70
CA ILE A 143 12.01 2.91 0.75
C ILE A 143 11.27 1.75 1.42
N ALA A 144 11.97 0.97 2.22
CA ALA A 144 11.36 -0.09 3.02
C ALA A 144 11.00 0.43 4.41
N ILE A 145 9.77 0.11 4.84
CA ILE A 145 9.31 0.32 6.21
C ILE A 145 9.35 -1.05 6.90
N SER A 146 10.31 -1.26 7.78
CA SER A 146 10.48 -2.57 8.42
C SER A 146 11.20 -2.49 9.76
N GLU A 147 10.71 -3.22 10.75
CA GLU A 147 11.45 -3.53 11.96
C GLU A 147 12.39 -4.74 11.73
N GLY A 148 13.60 -4.45 11.26
CA GLY A 148 14.71 -5.42 11.33
C GLY A 148 14.79 -6.49 10.26
N ALA A 149 13.99 -6.47 9.21
CA ALA A 149 14.11 -7.44 8.12
C ALA A 149 15.41 -7.20 7.33
N GLU A 150 16.38 -8.10 7.44
CA GLU A 150 17.63 -8.07 6.65
C GLU A 150 17.34 -7.98 5.14
N ILE A 151 16.31 -8.69 4.68
CA ILE A 151 15.88 -8.70 3.28
C ILE A 151 15.47 -7.30 2.79
N ALA A 152 14.76 -6.51 3.60
CA ALA A 152 14.37 -5.15 3.24
C ALA A 152 15.59 -4.23 3.04
N ARG A 153 16.66 -4.45 3.82
CA ARG A 153 17.92 -3.68 3.73
C ARG A 153 18.75 -4.00 2.48
N GLU A 154 18.60 -5.20 1.93
CA GLU A 154 19.32 -5.60 0.72
C GLU A 154 18.66 -5.08 -0.56
N ILE A 155 17.35 -4.80 -0.52
CA ILE A 155 16.54 -4.50 -1.70
C ILE A 155 16.20 -3.01 -1.82
N ALA A 156 15.97 -2.33 -0.69
CA ALA A 156 15.61 -0.93 -0.66
C ALA A 156 16.83 -0.02 -0.58
N ASP A 157 16.77 1.13 -1.25
CA ASP A 157 17.81 2.17 -1.15
C ASP A 157 17.85 2.79 0.25
N ILE A 158 16.69 2.83 0.93
CA ILE A 158 16.53 3.44 2.24
C ILE A 158 15.61 2.54 3.08
N THR A 159 15.96 2.35 4.35
CA THR A 159 15.11 1.68 5.33
C THR A 159 14.74 2.66 6.44
N ILE A 160 13.47 2.72 6.77
CA ILE A 160 12.95 3.51 7.89
C ILE A 160 12.25 2.60 8.90
N SER A 161 12.21 3.03 10.17
CA SER A 161 11.50 2.30 11.23
C SER A 161 9.99 2.40 11.06
N GLU A 162 9.28 1.35 11.43
CA GLU A 162 7.81 1.31 11.41
C GLU A 162 7.16 2.27 12.40
N ASP A 163 7.87 2.70 13.43
CA ASP A 163 7.30 3.46 14.54
C ASP A 163 6.81 4.86 14.16
N ASN A 164 7.31 5.44 13.05
CA ASN A 164 7.03 6.83 12.75
C ASN A 164 7.13 7.16 11.25
N LEU A 165 6.00 7.27 10.59
CA LEU A 165 5.91 7.66 9.18
C LEU A 165 6.42 9.08 8.87
N PHE A 166 6.50 9.97 9.86
CA PHE A 166 7.09 11.29 9.67
C PHE A 166 8.57 11.26 9.30
N GLN A 167 9.25 10.11 9.45
CA GLN A 167 10.58 9.91 8.91
C GLN A 167 10.63 10.14 7.39
N LEU A 168 9.56 9.81 6.64
CA LEU A 168 9.44 10.11 5.21
C LEU A 168 9.48 11.61 4.92
N VAL A 169 8.76 12.38 5.73
CA VAL A 169 8.72 13.86 5.64
C VAL A 169 10.10 14.44 5.94
N THR A 170 10.75 13.94 6.98
CA THR A 170 12.10 14.34 7.39
C THR A 170 13.12 14.00 6.30
N LEU A 171 13.08 12.78 5.76
CA LEU A 171 13.93 12.34 4.65
C LEU A 171 13.80 13.26 3.44
N ARG A 172 12.56 13.62 3.08
CA ARG A 172 12.30 14.53 1.97
C ARG A 172 12.85 15.93 2.23
N ALA A 173 12.71 16.44 3.45
CA ALA A 173 13.25 17.75 3.85
C ALA A 173 14.78 17.77 3.77
N ILE A 174 15.46 16.74 4.28
CA ILE A 174 16.92 16.59 4.22
C ILE A 174 17.38 16.53 2.76
N SER A 175 16.72 15.72 1.92
CA SER A 175 17.07 15.57 0.49
C SER A 175 16.97 16.91 -0.25
N ARG A 176 15.91 17.69 -0.01
CA ARG A 176 15.77 19.03 -0.60
C ARG A 176 16.86 19.98 -0.12
N GLY A 177 17.11 20.03 1.19
CA GLY A 177 18.16 20.88 1.73
C GLY A 177 19.55 20.54 1.19
N LEU A 178 19.82 19.25 0.96
CA LEU A 178 21.05 18.81 0.31
C LEU A 178 21.15 19.32 -1.14
N MET A 179 20.09 19.15 -1.93
CA MET A 179 20.08 19.63 -3.32
C MET A 179 20.23 21.15 -3.43
N ASP A 180 19.52 21.92 -2.58
CA ASP A 180 19.66 23.36 -2.51
C ASP A 180 21.10 23.79 -2.15
N ARG A 181 21.78 23.02 -1.31
CA ARG A 181 23.19 23.24 -0.94
C ARG A 181 24.12 22.92 -2.11
N ILE A 182 23.89 21.82 -2.80
CA ILE A 182 24.66 21.43 -3.99
C ILE A 182 24.51 22.51 -5.08
N ASP A 183 23.30 22.92 -5.40
CA ASP A 183 23.02 23.96 -6.40
C ASP A 183 23.68 25.29 -6.07
N ARG A 184 23.62 25.69 -4.80
CA ARG A 184 24.29 26.91 -4.33
C ARG A 184 25.79 26.82 -4.47
N ASN A 185 26.41 25.71 -4.06
CA ASN A 185 27.84 25.48 -4.19
C ASN A 185 28.27 25.48 -5.66
N TYR A 186 27.48 24.81 -6.52
CA TYR A 186 27.74 24.76 -7.96
C TYR A 186 27.70 26.14 -8.60
N ARG A 187 26.71 26.97 -8.26
CA ARG A 187 26.65 28.38 -8.74
C ARG A 187 27.82 29.22 -8.24
N CYS A 188 28.28 29.01 -7.01
CA CYS A 188 29.46 29.70 -6.51
C CYS A 188 30.74 29.30 -7.25
N VAL A 189 30.89 28.05 -7.66
CA VAL A 189 32.07 27.55 -8.39
C VAL A 189 32.09 28.00 -9.86
N ILE A 190 30.94 28.05 -10.51
CA ILE A 190 30.84 28.43 -11.95
C ILE A 190 30.72 29.96 -12.11
N GLY A 191 30.23 30.66 -11.10
CA GLY A 191 30.07 32.13 -11.15
C GLY A 191 31.36 32.92 -10.90
N PHE A 192 32.47 32.22 -10.75
CA PHE A 192 33.82 32.73 -10.74
C PHE A 192 34.48 32.33 -12.09
#